data_70e0571cf563ed00a0d0c67a89b524e2
#
_entry.id   70e0571cf563ed00a0d0c67a89b524e2
#
_cell.length_a   1.000
_cell.length_b   1.000
_cell.length_c   1.000
_cell.angle_alpha   90.00
_cell.angle_beta   90.00
_cell.angle_gamma   90.00
#
_symmetry.space_group_name_H-M   'P 1'
#
loop_
_entity.id
_entity.type
_entity.pdbx_description
1 polymer ?
#
loop_
_entity_poly.entity_id
_entity_poly.type
_entity_poly.pdbx_seq_one_letter_code
_entity_poly.pdbx_strand_id
1 'polypeptide(L)'
;MIYRSSARTVPVNYTDMVKRLRRLLRPYSVHAIIDACIEVLDKWRGTGLDELKSAPWLTLLIVKLVLEDRSISLRGTKPCPTALIDEIRNDLWNTPDAREHEGSPSIYLMFRSLVHTQFLFQAESFSLLRWPALISRLPPEHALRGQFEAEFGCDPDTFIGVVFAAYSAVMQGKTFITLNYWEPLRPLYGSAIDRFLDRFAKDATDLRKLLVDELHRRVYTAVEGRKMLRPDAAARPESERIEFPWVSRFPFFRHASGRLAVWHRLVFARGMEDGVHNVLSSLGQAYTDPFSKIFEGYVVELIRNSGLDFVSEHEIKGGVASRPAVEALVHADSCNVFIESKMSLFPDRVLISDRGPEIFMKMRRIREGMVQGWRVGEMLRDGTVQVDGASNAEQDFLLIVTSRQLNVCSGEHFKRMFGEDVIARINPESKFVGPTALQLDRLPLKNIFVLSIEEFEHLTSAIAEGSVDLIPLLKAAALKNADPVTSSMHFDQILSTQVNRWTHSRLIRATRLRIERQLRGWLNGTEPSSR
;
A
#
# COMPACT_ATOMS: atom_id res chain seq x y z
N MET A 1 -14.48 -3.33 -29.60
CA MET A 1 -14.30 -2.72 -30.95
C MET A 1 -12.91 -2.12 -31.00
N ILE A 2 -11.96 -2.82 -31.67
CA ILE A 2 -10.58 -2.35 -31.81
C ILE A 2 -10.59 -1.39 -33.01
N TYR A 3 -10.43 -0.10 -32.74
CA TYR A 3 -10.22 0.88 -33.79
C TYR A 3 -8.88 0.60 -34.47
N ARG A 4 -8.90 0.09 -35.69
CA ARG A 4 -7.76 0.13 -36.59
C ARG A 4 -7.57 1.60 -37.01
N SER A 5 -6.71 2.31 -36.33
CA SER A 5 -6.16 3.60 -36.78
C SER A 5 -5.13 3.33 -37.88
N SER A 6 -5.16 4.17 -38.95
CA SER A 6 -4.18 4.27 -40.04
C SER A 6 -2.74 4.13 -39.52
N ALA A 7 -1.86 3.50 -40.31
CA ALA A 7 -0.46 3.18 -40.03
C ALA A 7 0.35 4.37 -39.46
N ARG A 8 0.19 4.63 -38.18
CA ARG A 8 1.07 5.50 -37.38
C ARG A 8 2.16 4.58 -36.84
N THR A 9 3.41 4.91 -37.11
CA THR A 9 4.57 4.26 -36.48
C THR A 9 4.42 4.33 -34.98
N VAL A 10 4.09 3.21 -34.35
CA VAL A 10 4.07 3.07 -32.89
C VAL A 10 5.50 3.33 -32.40
N PRO A 11 5.70 4.14 -31.35
CA PRO A 11 7.02 4.36 -30.78
C PRO A 11 7.70 3.04 -30.46
N VAL A 12 8.95 2.90 -30.86
CA VAL A 12 9.71 1.65 -30.71
C VAL A 12 10.06 1.37 -29.25
N ASN A 13 10.08 2.43 -28.40
CA ASN A 13 10.37 2.32 -26.96
C ASN A 13 9.72 3.45 -26.16
N TYR A 14 9.74 3.29 -24.83
CA TYR A 14 9.14 4.25 -23.89
C TYR A 14 9.75 5.66 -23.99
N THR A 15 11.08 5.77 -24.15
CA THR A 15 11.76 7.07 -24.26
C THR A 15 11.28 7.86 -25.48
N ASP A 16 11.10 7.21 -26.62
CA ASP A 16 10.60 7.85 -27.81
C ASP A 16 9.12 8.22 -27.70
N MET A 17 8.35 7.38 -26.99
CA MET A 17 6.97 7.69 -26.64
C MET A 17 6.88 8.96 -25.79
N VAL A 18 7.70 9.10 -24.75
CA VAL A 18 7.75 10.30 -23.91
C VAL A 18 8.15 11.54 -24.71
N LYS A 19 9.14 11.45 -25.60
CA LYS A 19 9.52 12.56 -26.51
C LYS A 19 8.36 12.94 -27.43
N ARG A 20 7.66 11.96 -27.99
CA ARG A 20 6.47 12.20 -28.82
C ARG A 20 5.36 12.89 -28.02
N LEU A 21 5.02 12.38 -26.84
CA LEU A 21 4.04 12.95 -25.93
C LEU A 21 4.35 14.44 -25.66
N ARG A 22 5.58 14.74 -25.23
CA ARG A 22 6.01 16.11 -24.95
C ARG A 22 5.87 17.01 -26.18
N ARG A 23 6.22 16.53 -27.37
CA ARG A 23 6.06 17.29 -28.63
C ARG A 23 4.59 17.58 -28.94
N LEU A 24 3.70 16.60 -28.75
CA LEU A 24 2.26 16.75 -29.01
C LEU A 24 1.58 17.69 -28.02
N LEU A 25 2.01 17.70 -26.76
CA LEU A 25 1.43 18.49 -25.69
C LEU A 25 2.02 19.89 -25.56
N ARG A 26 3.21 20.16 -26.11
CA ARG A 26 3.87 21.49 -26.04
C ARG A 26 3.03 22.68 -26.51
N PRO A 27 2.10 22.57 -27.50
CA PRO A 27 1.23 23.67 -27.88
C PRO A 27 0.20 24.09 -26.84
N TYR A 28 0.02 23.31 -25.78
CA TYR A 28 -0.99 23.54 -24.74
C TYR A 28 -0.31 23.90 -23.41
N SER A 29 -1.04 24.56 -22.53
CA SER A 29 -0.56 24.82 -21.17
C SER A 29 -0.77 23.63 -20.25
N VAL A 30 0.01 23.57 -19.15
CA VAL A 30 -0.16 22.53 -18.11
C VAL A 30 -1.57 22.50 -17.59
N HIS A 31 -2.18 23.67 -17.31
CA HIS A 31 -3.57 23.72 -16.85
C HIS A 31 -4.54 23.12 -17.86
N ALA A 32 -4.44 23.49 -19.14
CA ALA A 32 -5.32 22.96 -20.18
C ALA A 32 -5.17 21.43 -20.37
N ILE A 33 -3.94 20.91 -20.21
CA ILE A 33 -3.68 19.47 -20.29
C ILE A 33 -4.26 18.76 -19.06
N ILE A 34 -4.08 19.32 -17.86
CA ILE A 34 -4.65 18.76 -16.62
C ILE A 34 -6.17 18.73 -16.68
N ASP A 35 -6.80 19.78 -17.20
CA ASP A 35 -8.26 19.84 -17.37
C ASP A 35 -8.76 18.73 -18.29
N ALA A 36 -8.09 18.53 -19.43
CA ALA A 36 -8.40 17.43 -20.34
C ALA A 36 -8.17 16.04 -19.68
N CYS A 37 -7.11 15.88 -18.87
CA CYS A 37 -6.87 14.65 -18.12
C CYS A 37 -7.97 14.38 -17.08
N ILE A 38 -8.42 15.41 -16.35
CA ILE A 38 -9.52 15.30 -15.38
C ILE A 38 -10.82 14.89 -16.09
N GLU A 39 -11.13 15.49 -17.24
CA GLU A 39 -12.29 15.13 -18.04
C GLU A 39 -12.24 13.68 -18.52
N VAL A 40 -11.09 13.20 -18.99
CA VAL A 40 -10.89 11.78 -19.36
C VAL A 40 -11.08 10.85 -18.17
N LEU A 41 -10.54 11.20 -16.99
CA LEU A 41 -10.71 10.41 -15.78
C LEU A 41 -12.18 10.39 -15.32
N ASP A 42 -12.90 11.50 -15.47
CA ASP A 42 -14.31 11.61 -15.07
C ASP A 42 -15.24 10.77 -15.95
N LYS A 43 -14.98 10.71 -17.23
CA LYS A 43 -15.74 9.93 -18.22
C LYS A 43 -15.91 8.45 -17.85
N TRP A 44 -14.92 7.86 -17.17
CA TRP A 44 -14.90 6.45 -16.80
C TRP A 44 -15.22 6.19 -15.32
N ARG A 45 -15.56 7.23 -14.58
CA ARG A 45 -15.80 7.15 -13.14
C ARG A 45 -17.03 6.32 -12.82
N GLY A 46 -16.87 5.34 -11.93
CA GLY A 46 -17.99 4.54 -11.41
C GLY A 46 -18.49 3.42 -12.32
N THR A 47 -17.76 3.07 -13.37
CA THR A 47 -18.15 2.04 -14.35
C THR A 47 -17.59 0.64 -14.05
N GLY A 48 -17.02 0.41 -12.88
CA GLY A 48 -16.49 -0.92 -12.47
C GLY A 48 -15.34 -1.39 -13.36
N LEU A 49 -15.52 -2.52 -14.06
CA LEU A 49 -14.47 -3.08 -14.96
C LEU A 49 -14.10 -2.14 -16.11
N ASP A 50 -14.99 -1.24 -16.52
CA ASP A 50 -14.67 -0.26 -17.57
C ASP A 50 -13.75 0.83 -17.05
N GLU A 51 -13.79 1.13 -15.75
CA GLU A 51 -12.83 2.01 -15.09
C GLU A 51 -11.39 1.46 -15.22
N LEU A 52 -11.22 0.13 -15.18
CA LEU A 52 -9.96 -0.56 -15.47
C LEU A 52 -9.45 -0.33 -16.88
N LYS A 53 -10.34 -0.53 -17.85
CA LYS A 53 -10.01 -0.38 -19.27
C LYS A 53 -9.57 1.05 -19.62
N SER A 54 -9.97 2.03 -18.79
CA SER A 54 -9.54 3.42 -18.94
C SER A 54 -8.08 3.65 -18.57
N ALA A 55 -7.43 2.69 -17.87
CA ALA A 55 -6.06 2.80 -17.40
C ALA A 55 -5.76 4.15 -16.74
N PRO A 56 -6.45 4.51 -15.63
CA PRO A 56 -6.34 5.86 -15.01
C PRO A 56 -4.91 6.20 -14.61
N TRP A 57 -4.08 5.22 -14.27
CA TRP A 57 -2.66 5.43 -13.95
C TRP A 57 -1.87 6.01 -15.13
N LEU A 58 -2.21 5.67 -16.39
CA LEU A 58 -1.56 6.23 -17.57
C LEU A 58 -1.96 7.69 -17.79
N THR A 59 -3.22 8.04 -17.55
CA THR A 59 -3.66 9.45 -17.58
C THR A 59 -2.92 10.26 -16.51
N LEU A 60 -2.74 9.71 -15.32
CA LEU A 60 -1.99 10.37 -14.24
C LEU A 60 -0.47 10.39 -14.50
N LEU A 61 0.05 9.44 -15.26
CA LEU A 61 1.43 9.49 -15.77
C LEU A 61 1.60 10.65 -16.76
N ILE A 62 0.62 10.91 -17.65
CA ILE A 62 0.64 12.08 -18.53
C ILE A 62 0.75 13.37 -17.71
N VAL A 63 -0.04 13.51 -16.63
CA VAL A 63 0.06 14.66 -15.72
C VAL A 63 1.48 14.79 -15.15
N LYS A 64 2.09 13.70 -14.66
CA LYS A 64 3.46 13.71 -14.15
C LYS A 64 4.45 14.19 -15.20
N LEU A 65 4.43 13.60 -16.41
CA LEU A 65 5.35 13.91 -17.50
C LEU A 65 5.24 15.37 -17.99
N VAL A 66 4.03 15.93 -17.96
CA VAL A 66 3.77 17.34 -18.30
C VAL A 66 4.29 18.29 -17.21
N LEU A 67 4.14 17.91 -15.96
CA LEU A 67 4.71 18.67 -14.83
C LEU A 67 6.25 18.67 -14.85
N GLU A 68 6.89 17.60 -15.29
CA GLU A 68 8.35 17.50 -15.45
C GLU A 68 8.89 18.39 -16.57
N ASP A 69 8.13 18.54 -17.65
CA ASP A 69 8.60 19.28 -18.83
C ASP A 69 8.47 20.80 -18.65
N ARG A 70 9.59 21.45 -18.34
CA ARG A 70 9.66 22.91 -18.19
C ARG A 70 9.40 23.67 -19.49
N SER A 71 9.47 23.02 -20.67
CA SER A 71 9.16 23.65 -21.96
C SER A 71 7.65 23.84 -22.18
N ILE A 72 6.79 23.14 -21.42
CA ILE A 72 5.35 23.33 -21.44
C ILE A 72 4.99 24.47 -20.48
N SER A 73 4.39 25.52 -21.01
CA SER A 73 3.97 26.69 -20.22
C SER A 73 2.92 26.31 -19.17
N LEU A 74 3.00 26.91 -17.98
CA LEU A 74 1.98 26.72 -16.94
C LEU A 74 0.62 27.27 -17.37
N ARG A 75 0.60 28.43 -18.02
CA ARG A 75 -0.62 29.15 -18.42
C ARG A 75 -0.72 29.29 -19.94
N GLY A 76 -1.94 29.27 -20.45
CA GLY A 76 -2.26 29.48 -21.86
C GLY A 76 -3.76 29.40 -22.07
N THR A 77 -4.23 29.91 -23.20
CA THR A 77 -5.67 30.02 -23.53
C THR A 77 -6.15 28.89 -24.45
N LYS A 78 -5.22 28.16 -25.08
CA LYS A 78 -5.58 27.10 -26.02
C LYS A 78 -6.06 25.86 -25.25
N PRO A 79 -7.33 25.41 -25.41
CA PRO A 79 -7.82 24.19 -24.77
C PRO A 79 -7.12 22.95 -25.34
N CYS A 80 -6.83 21.99 -24.49
CA CYS A 80 -6.29 20.69 -24.90
C CYS A 80 -7.47 19.74 -25.22
N PRO A 81 -7.51 19.12 -26.43
CA PRO A 81 -8.56 18.16 -26.74
C PRO A 81 -8.44 16.89 -25.90
N THR A 82 -9.55 16.42 -25.30
CA THR A 82 -9.59 15.13 -24.58
C THR A 82 -9.23 13.94 -25.48
N ALA A 83 -9.62 14.00 -26.75
CA ALA A 83 -9.24 12.99 -27.76
C ALA A 83 -7.71 12.83 -27.90
N LEU A 84 -6.93 13.91 -27.75
CA LEU A 84 -5.46 13.84 -27.77
C LEU A 84 -4.93 13.10 -26.53
N ILE A 85 -5.53 13.31 -25.36
CA ILE A 85 -5.16 12.59 -24.13
C ILE A 85 -5.47 11.10 -24.28
N ASP A 86 -6.65 10.75 -24.85
CA ASP A 86 -7.03 9.36 -25.13
C ASP A 86 -6.07 8.71 -26.14
N GLU A 87 -5.64 9.41 -27.19
CA GLU A 87 -4.64 8.93 -28.16
C GLU A 87 -3.31 8.64 -27.46
N ILE A 88 -2.78 9.59 -26.69
CA ILE A 88 -1.50 9.44 -25.97
C ILE A 88 -1.58 8.30 -24.96
N ARG A 89 -2.68 8.16 -24.24
CA ARG A 89 -2.90 7.06 -23.29
C ARG A 89 -2.86 5.71 -23.99
N ASN A 90 -3.52 5.58 -25.16
CA ASN A 90 -3.50 4.36 -25.95
C ASN A 90 -2.09 4.06 -26.52
N ASP A 91 -1.35 5.07 -26.93
CA ASP A 91 0.04 4.91 -27.36
C ASP A 91 0.94 4.43 -26.21
N LEU A 92 0.76 4.99 -25.00
CA LEU A 92 1.47 4.54 -23.78
C LEU A 92 1.12 3.09 -23.42
N TRP A 93 -0.16 2.70 -23.54
CA TRP A 93 -0.60 1.33 -23.31
C TRP A 93 0.06 0.34 -24.30
N ASN A 94 0.11 0.69 -25.58
CA ASN A 94 0.64 -0.16 -26.63
C ASN A 94 2.17 -0.08 -26.79
N THR A 95 2.85 0.76 -26.00
CA THR A 95 4.32 0.82 -26.05
C THR A 95 4.90 -0.49 -25.53
N PRO A 96 5.80 -1.17 -26.27
CA PRO A 96 6.43 -2.40 -25.84
C PRO A 96 7.11 -2.26 -24.48
N ASP A 97 7.07 -3.30 -23.69
CA ASP A 97 7.79 -3.35 -22.42
C ASP A 97 9.23 -3.79 -22.69
N ALA A 98 10.20 -2.94 -22.39
CA ALA A 98 11.62 -3.26 -22.57
C ALA A 98 12.05 -4.50 -21.75
N ARG A 99 11.30 -4.86 -20.71
CA ARG A 99 11.54 -6.06 -19.90
C ARG A 99 11.36 -7.36 -20.66
N GLU A 100 10.63 -7.35 -21.79
CA GLU A 100 10.45 -8.51 -22.65
C GLU A 100 11.75 -8.91 -23.40
N HIS A 101 12.76 -8.03 -23.43
CA HIS A 101 13.95 -8.21 -24.27
C HIS A 101 15.25 -8.49 -23.50
N GLU A 102 15.26 -8.31 -22.18
CA GLU A 102 16.46 -8.57 -21.38
C GLU A 102 16.24 -9.82 -20.50
N GLY A 103 17.10 -10.81 -20.65
CA GLY A 103 17.13 -12.13 -20.01
C GLY A 103 16.29 -12.22 -18.73
N SER A 104 15.23 -12.95 -18.82
CA SER A 104 14.01 -12.86 -18.04
C SER A 104 14.22 -12.73 -16.55
N PRO A 105 13.77 -11.61 -15.92
CA PRO A 105 13.42 -11.67 -14.53
C PRO A 105 12.37 -12.77 -14.32
N SER A 106 12.37 -13.41 -13.16
CA SER A 106 11.30 -14.35 -12.83
C SER A 106 9.95 -13.74 -13.23
N ILE A 107 9.12 -14.48 -13.95
CA ILE A 107 7.77 -14.05 -14.35
C ILE A 107 6.96 -13.54 -13.16
N TYR A 108 7.24 -14.04 -11.95
CA TYR A 108 6.61 -13.62 -10.70
C TYR A 108 7.02 -12.20 -10.27
N LEU A 109 8.27 -11.78 -10.54
CA LEU A 109 8.69 -10.39 -10.31
C LEU A 109 7.97 -9.43 -11.25
N MET A 110 7.79 -9.85 -12.51
CA MET A 110 7.04 -9.08 -13.50
C MET A 110 5.56 -8.98 -13.12
N PHE A 111 4.91 -10.10 -12.78
CA PHE A 111 3.51 -10.08 -12.33
C PHE A 111 3.31 -9.23 -11.10
N ARG A 112 4.21 -9.29 -10.12
CA ARG A 112 4.16 -8.46 -8.92
C ARG A 112 4.10 -6.97 -9.28
N SER A 113 4.90 -6.51 -10.22
CA SER A 113 4.91 -5.12 -10.65
C SER A 113 3.62 -4.73 -11.40
N LEU A 114 3.08 -5.63 -12.21
CA LEU A 114 1.79 -5.42 -12.90
C LEU A 114 0.62 -5.36 -11.92
N VAL A 115 0.58 -6.26 -10.95
CA VAL A 115 -0.45 -6.27 -9.90
C VAL A 115 -0.40 -4.98 -9.09
N HIS A 116 0.79 -4.44 -8.82
CA HIS A 116 0.93 -3.18 -8.11
C HIS A 116 0.31 -2.00 -8.87
N THR A 117 0.41 -1.94 -10.20
CA THR A 117 -0.25 -0.90 -10.99
C THR A 117 -1.77 -1.03 -10.99
N GLN A 118 -2.26 -2.26 -10.83
CA GLN A 118 -3.70 -2.54 -10.71
C GLN A 118 -4.22 -2.40 -9.27
N PHE A 119 -3.38 -1.95 -8.33
CA PHE A 119 -3.73 -1.75 -6.92
C PHE A 119 -4.96 -0.85 -6.73
N LEU A 120 -5.30 -0.02 -7.72
CA LEU A 120 -6.53 0.79 -7.71
C LEU A 120 -7.79 -0.06 -7.47
N PHE A 121 -7.73 -1.35 -7.80
CA PHE A 121 -8.81 -2.30 -7.59
C PHE A 121 -8.79 -2.99 -6.24
N GLN A 122 -7.70 -2.82 -5.50
CA GLN A 122 -7.45 -3.43 -4.21
C GLN A 122 -7.68 -2.45 -3.05
N ALA A 123 -7.99 -1.18 -3.35
CA ALA A 123 -8.23 -0.18 -2.32
C ALA A 123 -9.58 -0.42 -1.64
N GLU A 124 -9.54 -0.81 -0.39
CA GLU A 124 -10.72 -0.88 0.45
C GLU A 124 -11.21 0.49 0.92
N SER A 125 -12.52 0.55 1.10
CA SER A 125 -13.21 1.82 1.28
C SER A 125 -12.91 2.54 2.58
N PHE A 126 -12.30 1.99 3.59
CA PHE A 126 -12.08 2.66 4.88
C PHE A 126 -10.72 2.41 5.52
N SER A 127 -9.82 1.70 4.84
CA SER A 127 -8.45 1.44 5.31
C SER A 127 -7.68 2.73 5.61
N LEU A 128 -8.02 3.83 4.92
CA LEU A 128 -7.50 5.18 5.19
C LEU A 128 -7.69 5.67 6.63
N LEU A 129 -8.62 5.08 7.39
CA LEU A 129 -8.88 5.44 8.79
C LEU A 129 -7.96 4.71 9.77
N ARG A 130 -7.35 3.58 9.36
CA ARG A 130 -6.59 2.66 10.23
C ARG A 130 -5.49 3.36 11.01
N TRP A 131 -4.55 3.97 10.31
CA TRP A 131 -3.35 4.51 10.93
C TRP A 131 -3.63 5.70 11.84
N PRO A 132 -4.39 6.72 11.44
CA PRO A 132 -4.74 7.79 12.36
C PRO A 132 -5.59 7.29 13.55
N ALA A 133 -6.46 6.28 13.36
CA ALA A 133 -7.23 5.70 14.45
C ALA A 133 -6.37 4.96 15.48
N LEU A 134 -5.32 4.28 15.05
CA LEU A 134 -4.36 3.65 15.97
C LEU A 134 -3.58 4.71 16.76
N ILE A 135 -3.15 5.78 16.09
CA ILE A 135 -2.45 6.87 16.77
C ILE A 135 -3.37 7.61 17.73
N SER A 136 -4.66 7.77 17.42
CA SER A 136 -5.62 8.45 18.31
C SER A 136 -5.85 7.73 19.66
N ARG A 137 -5.62 6.42 19.69
CA ARG A 137 -5.73 5.61 20.92
C ARG A 137 -4.57 5.79 21.90
N LEU A 138 -3.49 6.39 21.46
CA LEU A 138 -2.34 6.65 22.32
C LEU A 138 -2.67 7.73 23.35
N PRO A 139 -2.05 7.67 24.54
CA PRO A 139 -2.16 8.73 25.53
C PRO A 139 -1.79 10.10 24.92
N PRO A 140 -2.42 11.20 25.36
CA PRO A 140 -2.13 12.55 24.83
C PRO A 140 -0.65 12.94 24.88
N GLU A 141 0.07 12.48 25.91
CA GLU A 141 1.49 12.74 26.14
C GLU A 141 2.42 11.87 25.28
N HIS A 142 1.90 10.92 24.53
CA HIS A 142 2.72 10.03 23.74
C HIS A 142 3.41 10.79 22.58
N ALA A 143 4.73 10.64 22.46
CA ALA A 143 5.55 11.39 21.51
C ALA A 143 5.05 11.31 20.05
N LEU A 144 4.58 10.12 19.62
CA LEU A 144 4.05 9.93 18.25
C LEU A 144 2.78 10.74 18.01
N ARG A 145 1.94 10.95 19.05
CA ARG A 145 0.75 11.79 18.93
C ARG A 145 1.13 13.25 18.74
N GLY A 146 2.10 13.75 19.52
CA GLY A 146 2.65 15.10 19.36
C GLY A 146 3.32 15.32 17.99
N GLN A 147 4.04 14.31 17.48
CA GLN A 147 4.62 14.34 16.12
C GLN A 147 3.53 14.40 15.05
N PHE A 148 2.44 13.63 15.21
CA PHE A 148 1.30 13.68 14.31
C PHE A 148 0.68 15.08 14.29
N GLU A 149 0.42 15.65 15.47
CA GLU A 149 -0.16 16.99 15.59
C GLU A 149 0.75 18.08 15.00
N ALA A 150 2.06 17.96 15.18
CA ALA A 150 3.03 18.89 14.57
C ALA A 150 2.99 18.83 13.03
N GLU A 151 2.91 17.62 12.47
CA GLU A 151 2.92 17.41 11.01
C GLU A 151 1.59 17.73 10.33
N PHE A 152 0.46 17.36 10.95
CA PHE A 152 -0.88 17.54 10.37
C PHE A 152 -1.60 18.78 10.89
N GLY A 153 -1.10 19.40 11.97
CA GLY A 153 -1.63 20.63 12.55
C GLY A 153 -2.95 20.45 13.27
N CYS A 154 -3.33 19.21 13.57
CA CYS A 154 -4.48 18.86 14.39
C CYS A 154 -4.29 17.48 15.00
N ASP A 155 -5.06 17.17 16.04
CA ASP A 155 -5.05 15.85 16.65
C ASP A 155 -5.59 14.77 15.68
N PRO A 156 -5.26 13.49 15.92
CA PRO A 156 -5.65 12.40 15.03
C PRO A 156 -7.17 12.24 14.84
N ASP A 157 -7.99 12.50 15.85
CA ASP A 157 -9.45 12.37 15.76
C ASP A 157 -10.06 13.45 14.87
N THR A 158 -9.61 14.69 15.01
CA THR A 158 -9.97 15.81 14.12
C THR A 158 -9.54 15.51 12.69
N PHE A 159 -8.30 15.01 12.48
CA PHE A 159 -7.82 14.61 11.16
C PHE A 159 -8.71 13.54 10.53
N ILE A 160 -9.08 12.49 11.27
CA ILE A 160 -9.99 11.44 10.80
C ILE A 160 -11.32 12.03 10.34
N GLY A 161 -11.89 12.98 11.08
CA GLY A 161 -13.13 13.64 10.71
C GLY A 161 -13.03 14.41 9.39
N VAL A 162 -11.96 15.17 9.19
CA VAL A 162 -11.70 15.90 7.94
C VAL A 162 -11.49 14.95 6.77
N VAL A 163 -10.68 13.89 6.94
CA VAL A 163 -10.45 12.87 5.90
C VAL A 163 -11.75 12.15 5.54
N PHE A 164 -12.57 11.80 6.51
CA PHE A 164 -13.86 11.14 6.28
C PHE A 164 -14.84 12.05 5.53
N ALA A 165 -14.88 13.34 5.86
CA ALA A 165 -15.69 14.32 5.13
C ALA A 165 -15.21 14.44 3.67
N ALA A 166 -13.90 14.53 3.45
CA ALA A 166 -13.32 14.53 2.12
C ALA A 166 -13.67 13.25 1.35
N TYR A 167 -13.49 12.07 1.98
CA TYR A 167 -13.85 10.78 1.42
C TYR A 167 -15.32 10.70 1.01
N SER A 168 -16.22 11.20 1.86
CA SER A 168 -17.66 11.20 1.56
C SER A 168 -17.99 12.01 0.31
N ALA A 169 -17.35 13.17 0.11
CA ALA A 169 -17.52 13.98 -1.11
C ALA A 169 -16.98 13.27 -2.35
N VAL A 170 -15.80 12.64 -2.23
CA VAL A 170 -15.14 11.90 -3.31
C VAL A 170 -15.97 10.66 -3.73
N MET A 171 -16.51 9.93 -2.77
CA MET A 171 -17.30 8.71 -3.04
C MET A 171 -18.70 9.01 -3.60
N GLN A 172 -19.21 10.24 -3.44
CA GLN A 172 -20.40 10.71 -4.14
C GLN A 172 -20.17 10.97 -5.65
N GLY A 173 -18.98 10.68 -6.16
CA GLY A 173 -18.64 10.85 -7.57
C GLY A 173 -18.35 12.29 -7.97
N LYS A 174 -18.11 13.21 -7.03
CA LYS A 174 -17.80 14.60 -7.33
C LYS A 174 -16.40 14.73 -7.90
N THR A 175 -16.29 15.17 -9.15
CA THR A 175 -15.02 15.51 -9.79
C THR A 175 -14.42 16.78 -9.21
N PHE A 176 -15.28 17.74 -8.86
CA PHE A 176 -14.91 19.01 -8.26
C PHE A 176 -15.61 19.21 -6.92
N ILE A 177 -14.84 19.57 -5.91
CA ILE A 177 -15.33 20.01 -4.61
C ILE A 177 -15.16 21.52 -4.53
N THR A 178 -16.24 22.24 -4.29
CA THR A 178 -16.18 23.69 -4.07
C THR A 178 -15.68 23.98 -2.66
N LEU A 179 -15.08 25.14 -2.44
CA LEU A 179 -14.67 25.56 -1.09
C LEU A 179 -15.88 25.66 -0.15
N ASN A 180 -17.06 26.03 -0.66
CA ASN A 180 -18.30 26.09 0.12
C ASN A 180 -18.71 24.73 0.72
N TYR A 181 -18.21 23.60 0.18
CA TYR A 181 -18.43 22.29 0.80
C TYR A 181 -17.87 22.20 2.23
N TRP A 182 -16.79 22.93 2.50
CA TRP A 182 -16.11 22.90 3.79
C TRP A 182 -16.69 23.89 4.80
N GLU A 183 -17.39 24.93 4.35
CA GLU A 183 -17.90 25.97 5.25
C GLU A 183 -18.81 25.42 6.36
N PRO A 184 -19.77 24.52 6.06
CA PRO A 184 -20.56 23.89 7.11
C PRO A 184 -19.75 23.05 8.11
N LEU A 185 -18.56 22.57 7.76
CA LEU A 185 -17.73 21.74 8.61
C LEU A 185 -16.72 22.55 9.47
N ARG A 186 -16.57 23.85 9.17
CA ARG A 186 -15.65 24.71 9.93
C ARG A 186 -15.95 24.84 11.42
N PRO A 187 -17.20 24.87 11.88
CA PRO A 187 -17.49 24.85 13.32
C PRO A 187 -16.99 23.60 14.04
N LEU A 188 -16.90 22.46 13.33
CA LEU A 188 -16.41 21.20 13.90
C LEU A 188 -14.88 21.07 13.85
N TYR A 189 -14.27 21.45 12.73
CA TYR A 189 -12.87 21.12 12.44
C TYR A 189 -11.96 22.35 12.32
N GLY A 190 -12.53 23.57 12.31
CA GLY A 190 -11.77 24.82 12.33
C GLY A 190 -10.66 24.89 11.29
N SER A 191 -9.47 25.29 11.75
CA SER A 191 -8.27 25.41 10.90
C SER A 191 -7.70 24.08 10.42
N ALA A 192 -8.14 22.95 10.97
CA ALA A 192 -7.68 21.63 10.52
C ALA A 192 -8.03 21.38 9.05
N ILE A 193 -9.16 21.91 8.57
CA ILE A 193 -9.54 21.86 7.15
C ILE A 193 -8.50 22.57 6.28
N ASP A 194 -8.09 23.77 6.67
CA ASP A 194 -7.14 24.55 5.88
C ASP A 194 -5.77 23.87 5.84
N ARG A 195 -5.31 23.35 6.97
CA ARG A 195 -4.05 22.59 7.06
C ARG A 195 -4.09 21.30 6.23
N PHE A 196 -5.21 20.59 6.29
CA PHE A 196 -5.43 19.41 5.43
C PHE A 196 -5.36 19.79 3.95
N LEU A 197 -6.06 20.84 3.54
CA LEU A 197 -6.05 21.31 2.15
C LEU A 197 -4.68 21.85 1.74
N ASP A 198 -3.94 22.51 2.63
CA ASP A 198 -2.59 22.98 2.33
C ASP A 198 -1.60 21.82 2.14
N ARG A 199 -1.79 20.72 2.83
CA ARG A 199 -0.95 19.55 2.65
C ARG A 199 -1.30 18.74 1.41
N PHE A 200 -2.57 18.44 1.19
CA PHE A 200 -3.03 17.45 0.23
C PHE A 200 -3.62 18.04 -1.06
N ALA A 201 -3.80 19.35 -1.15
CA ALA A 201 -4.25 20.04 -2.35
C ALA A 201 -3.16 20.99 -2.85
N LYS A 202 -2.69 20.79 -4.09
CA LYS A 202 -1.64 21.59 -4.72
C LYS A 202 -2.09 22.10 -6.07
N ASP A 203 -1.62 23.30 -6.45
CA ASP A 203 -1.76 23.79 -7.81
C ASP A 203 -0.65 23.28 -8.75
N ALA A 204 -0.72 23.61 -10.03
CA ALA A 204 0.24 23.16 -11.03
C ALA A 204 1.67 23.68 -10.78
N THR A 205 1.80 24.86 -10.19
CA THR A 205 3.11 25.47 -9.87
C THR A 205 3.79 24.71 -8.73
N ASP A 206 3.02 24.47 -7.67
CA ASP A 206 3.49 23.71 -6.50
C ASP A 206 3.84 22.29 -6.88
N LEU A 207 2.96 21.58 -7.62
CA LEU A 207 3.20 20.22 -8.08
C LEU A 207 4.47 20.13 -8.93
N ARG A 208 4.66 21.05 -9.87
CA ARG A 208 5.87 21.12 -10.71
C ARG A 208 7.12 21.30 -9.86
N LYS A 209 7.09 22.22 -8.91
CA LYS A 209 8.21 22.47 -8.01
C LYS A 209 8.56 21.24 -7.19
N LEU A 210 7.57 20.65 -6.52
CA LEU A 210 7.75 19.46 -5.69
C LEU A 210 8.31 18.27 -6.48
N LEU A 211 7.78 18.03 -7.69
CA LEU A 211 8.23 16.96 -8.56
C LEU A 211 9.67 17.16 -9.02
N VAL A 212 10.03 18.37 -9.47
CA VAL A 212 11.38 18.69 -9.92
C VAL A 212 12.38 18.59 -8.77
N ASP A 213 12.02 19.05 -7.57
CA ASP A 213 12.86 18.94 -6.38
C ASP A 213 13.07 17.47 -5.97
N GLU A 214 12.05 16.64 -6.12
CA GLU A 214 12.14 15.20 -5.86
C GLU A 214 13.02 14.49 -6.89
N LEU A 215 12.85 14.79 -8.17
CA LEU A 215 13.70 14.25 -9.23
C LEU A 215 15.16 14.60 -9.02
N HIS A 216 15.47 15.86 -8.66
CA HIS A 216 16.82 16.26 -8.32
C HIS A 216 17.40 15.45 -7.15
N ARG A 217 16.61 15.22 -6.10
CA ARG A 217 17.03 14.38 -4.95
C ARG A 217 17.22 12.91 -5.32
N ARG A 218 16.42 12.39 -6.26
CA ARG A 218 16.57 11.01 -6.75
C ARG A 218 17.81 10.81 -7.59
N VAL A 219 18.16 11.79 -8.42
CA VAL A 219 19.28 11.70 -9.38
C VAL A 219 20.62 12.02 -8.74
N TYR A 220 20.66 12.95 -7.79
CA TYR A 220 21.91 13.42 -7.18
C TYR A 220 21.97 13.14 -5.69
N THR A 221 23.14 12.78 -5.20
CA THR A 221 23.48 12.74 -3.78
C THR A 221 24.64 13.68 -3.52
N ALA A 222 24.68 14.27 -2.32
CA ALA A 222 25.85 15.03 -1.89
C ALA A 222 26.85 14.06 -1.26
N VAL A 223 28.03 13.97 -1.86
CA VAL A 223 29.19 13.28 -1.29
C VAL A 223 30.30 14.32 -1.15
N GLU A 224 30.77 14.55 0.07
CA GLU A 224 31.82 15.57 0.38
C GLU A 224 31.50 16.95 -0.21
N GLY A 225 30.25 17.37 -0.16
CA GLY A 225 29.82 18.67 -0.71
C GLY A 225 29.70 18.73 -2.23
N ARG A 226 30.02 17.66 -2.96
CA ARG A 226 29.86 17.57 -4.42
C ARG A 226 28.56 16.83 -4.78
N LYS A 227 27.85 17.35 -5.77
CA LYS A 227 26.70 16.63 -6.37
C LYS A 227 27.23 15.46 -7.20
N MET A 228 26.97 14.25 -6.76
CA MET A 228 27.28 13.03 -7.51
C MET A 228 26.00 12.34 -7.96
N LEU A 229 26.04 11.75 -9.15
CA LEU A 229 24.96 10.92 -9.67
C LEU A 229 24.81 9.70 -8.77
N ARG A 230 23.58 9.41 -8.34
CA ARG A 230 23.33 8.18 -7.58
C ARG A 230 23.47 6.97 -8.51
N PRO A 231 24.13 5.90 -8.09
CA PRO A 231 24.25 4.68 -8.90
C PRO A 231 22.89 4.05 -9.25
N ASP A 232 21.89 4.26 -8.38
CA ASP A 232 20.51 3.80 -8.55
C ASP A 232 19.61 4.76 -9.35
N ALA A 233 20.15 5.93 -9.75
CA ALA A 233 19.48 6.88 -10.63
C ALA A 233 19.29 6.36 -12.06
N ALA A 234 19.98 5.29 -12.42
CA ALA A 234 19.74 4.54 -13.65
C ALA A 234 18.48 3.65 -13.59
N ALA A 235 17.48 4.00 -12.77
CA ALA A 235 16.17 3.37 -12.86
C ALA A 235 15.68 3.48 -14.31
N ARG A 236 15.29 2.34 -14.88
CA ARG A 236 14.86 2.29 -16.28
C ARG A 236 13.69 3.26 -16.47
N PRO A 237 13.75 4.16 -17.44
CA PRO A 237 12.62 5.06 -17.71
C PRO A 237 11.29 4.32 -17.89
N GLU A 238 11.34 3.11 -18.42
CA GLU A 238 10.19 2.24 -18.67
C GLU A 238 9.42 1.87 -17.40
N SER A 239 10.08 1.82 -16.24
CA SER A 239 9.41 1.52 -14.98
C SER A 239 8.41 2.59 -14.54
N GLU A 240 8.55 3.83 -15.03
CA GLU A 240 7.58 4.90 -14.75
C GLU A 240 6.14 4.56 -15.18
N ARG A 241 5.99 3.73 -16.21
CA ARG A 241 4.68 3.34 -16.75
C ARG A 241 3.86 2.50 -15.77
N ILE A 242 4.54 1.82 -14.85
CA ILE A 242 3.96 0.96 -13.83
C ILE A 242 4.12 1.52 -12.42
N GLU A 243 4.68 2.73 -12.29
CA GLU A 243 4.73 3.42 -11.00
C GLU A 243 3.33 3.76 -10.51
N PHE A 244 3.19 3.73 -9.19
CA PHE A 244 2.03 4.30 -8.54
C PHE A 244 1.91 5.79 -8.92
N PRO A 245 0.70 6.30 -9.19
CA PRO A 245 0.57 7.70 -9.59
C PRO A 245 1.20 8.64 -8.57
N TRP A 246 2.22 9.37 -9.00
CA TRP A 246 2.95 10.31 -8.12
C TRP A 246 2.01 11.33 -7.46
N VAL A 247 0.95 11.73 -8.16
CA VAL A 247 -0.06 12.69 -7.67
C VAL A 247 -0.93 12.13 -6.53
N SER A 248 -0.86 10.83 -6.22
CA SER A 248 -1.58 10.24 -5.08
C SER A 248 -1.22 10.87 -3.73
N ARG A 249 -0.02 11.40 -3.61
CA ARG A 249 0.44 12.16 -2.44
C ARG A 249 -0.30 13.47 -2.25
N PHE A 250 -0.92 13.99 -3.34
CA PHE A 250 -1.68 15.21 -3.42
C PHE A 250 -3.00 14.92 -4.13
N PRO A 251 -3.93 14.19 -3.48
CA PRO A 251 -5.13 13.66 -4.12
C PRO A 251 -6.09 14.73 -4.63
N PHE A 252 -5.87 15.99 -4.26
CA PHE A 252 -6.61 17.14 -4.78
C PHE A 252 -5.72 18.06 -5.59
N PHE A 253 -6.26 18.54 -6.69
CA PHE A 253 -5.66 19.58 -7.52
C PHE A 253 -6.39 20.91 -7.28
N ARG A 254 -5.68 21.95 -6.89
CA ARG A 254 -6.22 23.33 -6.81
C ARG A 254 -6.35 23.89 -8.22
N HIS A 255 -7.56 23.83 -8.74
CA HIS A 255 -7.87 24.33 -10.08
C HIS A 255 -7.88 25.86 -10.10
N ALA A 256 -7.56 26.48 -11.26
CA ALA A 256 -7.55 27.94 -11.43
C ALA A 256 -8.90 28.62 -11.17
N SER A 257 -10.01 27.88 -11.25
CA SER A 257 -11.35 28.36 -10.89
C SER A 257 -11.62 28.44 -9.38
N GLY A 258 -10.64 28.16 -8.52
CA GLY A 258 -10.81 28.11 -7.06
C GLY A 258 -11.48 26.84 -6.54
N ARG A 259 -11.80 25.87 -7.41
CA ARG A 259 -12.33 24.57 -7.03
C ARG A 259 -11.21 23.57 -6.76
N LEU A 260 -11.51 22.53 -6.01
CA LEU A 260 -10.62 21.38 -5.82
C LEU A 260 -11.05 20.27 -6.77
N ALA A 261 -10.20 19.90 -7.71
CA ALA A 261 -10.42 18.72 -8.53
C ALA A 261 -9.90 17.47 -7.79
N VAL A 262 -10.66 16.40 -7.84
CA VAL A 262 -10.25 15.07 -7.34
C VAL A 262 -9.69 14.30 -8.52
N TRP A 263 -8.43 13.87 -8.45
CA TRP A 263 -7.82 13.10 -9.53
C TRP A 263 -8.63 11.84 -9.84
N HIS A 264 -8.82 11.01 -8.82
CA HIS A 264 -9.54 9.75 -8.92
C HIS A 264 -9.88 9.26 -7.52
N ARG A 265 -11.08 8.64 -7.32
CA ARG A 265 -11.54 8.19 -5.99
C ARG A 265 -10.60 7.19 -5.33
N LEU A 266 -10.08 6.22 -6.10
CA LEU A 266 -9.18 5.19 -5.57
C LEU A 266 -7.77 5.75 -5.31
N VAL A 267 -7.31 6.69 -6.13
CA VAL A 267 -6.06 7.43 -5.88
C VAL A 267 -6.18 8.25 -4.60
N PHE A 268 -7.35 8.85 -4.33
CA PHE A 268 -7.60 9.53 -3.07
C PHE A 268 -7.55 8.55 -1.88
N ALA A 269 -8.31 7.45 -1.94
CA ALA A 269 -8.38 6.49 -0.85
C ALA A 269 -6.99 5.95 -0.49
N ARG A 270 -6.23 5.49 -1.49
CA ARG A 270 -4.87 4.98 -1.29
C ARG A 270 -3.88 6.06 -0.87
N GLY A 271 -3.98 7.25 -1.46
CA GLY A 271 -3.15 8.39 -1.07
C GLY A 271 -3.36 8.82 0.38
N MET A 272 -4.57 8.70 0.90
CA MET A 272 -4.89 8.97 2.31
C MET A 272 -4.45 7.82 3.23
N GLU A 273 -4.60 6.56 2.81
CA GLU A 273 -4.12 5.40 3.57
C GLU A 273 -2.61 5.47 3.78
N ASP A 274 -1.85 5.68 2.71
CA ASP A 274 -0.40 5.81 2.78
C ASP A 274 0.05 7.19 3.31
N GLY A 275 -0.83 8.17 3.34
CA GLY A 275 -0.52 9.58 3.63
C GLY A 275 0.13 9.79 4.99
N VAL A 276 -0.36 9.10 6.02
CA VAL A 276 0.20 9.18 7.38
C VAL A 276 1.64 8.65 7.39
N HIS A 277 1.86 7.47 6.80
CA HIS A 277 3.19 6.89 6.69
C HIS A 277 4.14 7.74 5.85
N ASN A 278 3.68 8.24 4.71
CA ASN A 278 4.49 9.05 3.81
C ASN A 278 4.98 10.34 4.48
N VAL A 279 4.15 10.94 5.33
CA VAL A 279 4.50 12.15 6.07
C VAL A 279 5.42 11.83 7.24
N LEU A 280 5.03 10.91 8.11
CA LEU A 280 5.75 10.63 9.36
C LEU A 280 7.06 9.85 9.15
N SER A 281 7.20 9.12 8.05
CA SER A 281 8.44 8.38 7.73
C SER A 281 9.67 9.27 7.60
N SER A 282 9.49 10.56 7.31
CA SER A 282 10.59 11.54 7.28
C SER A 282 11.25 11.74 8.65
N LEU A 283 10.57 11.38 9.74
CA LEU A 283 11.08 11.43 11.12
C LEU A 283 12.00 10.25 11.46
N GLY A 284 12.17 9.28 10.54
CA GLY A 284 13.06 8.13 10.71
C GLY A 284 12.68 7.27 11.92
N GLN A 285 13.66 6.90 12.76
CA GLN A 285 13.47 6.04 13.93
C GLN A 285 12.50 6.61 14.96
N ALA A 286 12.41 7.92 15.09
CA ALA A 286 11.46 8.56 16.01
C ALA A 286 9.99 8.20 15.69
N TYR A 287 9.71 7.88 14.43
CA TYR A 287 8.42 7.36 14.00
C TYR A 287 8.39 5.83 13.96
N THR A 288 9.39 5.20 13.32
CA THR A 288 9.30 3.77 13.01
C THR A 288 9.31 2.87 14.25
N ASP A 289 10.09 3.22 15.27
CA ASP A 289 10.22 2.39 16.46
C ASP A 289 8.94 2.37 17.31
N PRO A 290 8.34 3.53 17.71
CA PRO A 290 7.08 3.50 18.44
C PRO A 290 5.92 2.96 17.60
N PHE A 291 5.90 3.24 16.31
CA PHE A 291 4.83 2.74 15.45
C PHE A 291 4.90 1.23 15.24
N SER A 292 6.09 0.63 15.21
CA SER A 292 6.26 -0.84 15.16
C SER A 292 5.53 -1.51 16.33
N LYS A 293 5.71 -0.99 17.54
CA LYS A 293 5.04 -1.52 18.75
C LYS A 293 3.52 -1.38 18.69
N ILE A 294 3.02 -0.27 18.12
CA ILE A 294 1.58 -0.07 17.92
C ILE A 294 1.04 -1.10 16.93
N PHE A 295 1.79 -1.36 15.87
CA PHE A 295 1.44 -2.33 14.85
C PHE A 295 1.42 -3.75 15.42
N GLU A 296 2.44 -4.17 16.17
CA GLU A 296 2.52 -5.43 16.91
C GLU A 296 1.30 -5.58 17.83
N GLY A 297 1.03 -4.58 18.67
CA GLY A 297 -0.13 -4.58 19.55
C GLY A 297 -1.47 -4.69 18.82
N TYR A 298 -1.58 -4.07 17.65
CA TYR A 298 -2.77 -4.16 16.82
C TYR A 298 -2.98 -5.55 16.22
N VAL A 299 -1.92 -6.21 15.75
CA VAL A 299 -1.99 -7.60 15.25
C VAL A 299 -2.48 -8.52 16.37
N VAL A 300 -1.94 -8.39 17.58
CA VAL A 300 -2.41 -9.17 18.75
C VAL A 300 -3.86 -8.86 19.11
N GLU A 301 -4.29 -7.58 19.01
CA GLU A 301 -5.70 -7.20 19.20
C GLU A 301 -6.62 -7.90 18.19
N LEU A 302 -6.22 -7.98 16.94
CA LEU A 302 -7.00 -8.67 15.90
C LEU A 302 -7.15 -10.17 16.19
N ILE A 303 -6.09 -10.83 16.63
CA ILE A 303 -6.14 -12.25 17.03
C ILE A 303 -7.10 -12.43 18.21
N ARG A 304 -6.98 -11.61 19.24
CA ARG A 304 -7.88 -11.66 20.41
C ARG A 304 -9.34 -11.45 20.02
N ASN A 305 -9.60 -10.49 19.12
CA ASN A 305 -10.96 -10.19 18.65
C ASN A 305 -11.53 -11.28 17.74
N SER A 306 -10.70 -12.15 17.16
CA SER A 306 -11.16 -13.30 16.38
C SER A 306 -11.70 -14.45 17.23
N GLY A 307 -11.41 -14.44 18.53
CA GLY A 307 -11.81 -15.52 19.45
C GLY A 307 -10.87 -16.73 19.43
N LEU A 308 -9.74 -16.64 18.73
CA LEU A 308 -8.72 -17.68 18.74
C LEU A 308 -7.99 -17.71 20.10
N ASP A 309 -7.82 -18.89 20.66
CA ASP A 309 -6.93 -19.11 21.79
C ASP A 309 -5.48 -19.08 21.29
N PHE A 310 -4.63 -18.33 21.96
CA PHE A 310 -3.23 -18.18 21.58
C PHE A 310 -2.31 -17.96 22.78
N VAL A 311 -1.06 -18.38 22.62
CA VAL A 311 0.05 -18.08 23.53
C VAL A 311 0.75 -16.82 23.02
N SER A 312 0.91 -15.84 23.89
CA SER A 312 1.52 -14.55 23.53
C SER A 312 3.04 -14.61 23.45
N GLU A 313 3.65 -13.60 22.80
CA GLU A 313 5.10 -13.42 22.76
C GLU A 313 5.73 -13.47 24.16
N HIS A 314 5.08 -12.84 25.16
CA HIS A 314 5.57 -12.81 26.54
C HIS A 314 5.66 -14.21 27.15
N GLU A 315 4.64 -15.03 26.93
CA GLU A 315 4.58 -16.43 27.41
C GLU A 315 5.61 -17.30 26.70
N ILE A 316 5.76 -17.16 25.36
CA ILE A 316 6.78 -17.85 24.55
C ILE A 316 8.19 -17.51 25.07
N LYS A 317 8.44 -16.25 25.40
CA LYS A 317 9.73 -15.80 25.95
C LYS A 317 10.01 -16.34 27.34
N GLY A 318 8.99 -16.61 28.14
CA GLY A 318 9.14 -17.16 29.49
C GLY A 318 10.11 -16.36 30.36
N GLY A 319 10.09 -15.02 30.27
CA GLY A 319 10.98 -14.12 31.01
C GLY A 319 12.39 -13.94 30.42
N VAL A 320 12.75 -14.62 29.34
CA VAL A 320 14.06 -14.49 28.68
C VAL A 320 13.95 -13.51 27.51
N ALA A 321 14.33 -12.26 27.72
CA ALA A 321 14.15 -11.17 26.73
C ALA A 321 14.83 -11.44 25.36
N SER A 322 15.98 -12.16 25.35
CA SER A 322 16.72 -12.48 24.13
C SER A 322 16.19 -13.71 23.38
N ARG A 323 15.18 -14.41 23.93
CA ARG A 323 14.61 -15.60 23.30
C ARG A 323 13.84 -15.20 22.05
N PRO A 324 14.07 -15.86 20.89
CA PRO A 324 13.24 -15.70 19.71
C PRO A 324 11.77 -16.00 20.03
N ALA A 325 10.87 -15.19 19.54
CA ALA A 325 9.44 -15.37 19.72
C ALA A 325 8.69 -14.79 18.52
N VAL A 326 7.43 -15.17 18.38
CA VAL A 326 6.44 -14.58 17.47
C VAL A 326 5.39 -13.87 18.32
N GLU A 327 4.61 -12.95 17.74
CA GLU A 327 3.58 -12.22 18.49
C GLU A 327 2.52 -13.13 19.09
N ALA A 328 2.19 -14.22 18.36
CA ALA A 328 1.23 -15.20 18.86
C ALA A 328 1.50 -16.60 18.29
N LEU A 329 1.19 -17.60 19.09
CA LEU A 329 1.13 -19.00 18.71
C LEU A 329 -0.29 -19.52 18.95
N VAL A 330 -0.98 -19.92 17.90
CA VAL A 330 -2.24 -20.67 17.97
C VAL A 330 -1.94 -22.15 17.80
N HIS A 331 -2.46 -22.99 18.72
CA HIS A 331 -2.38 -24.44 18.59
C HIS A 331 -3.79 -25.02 18.47
N ALA A 332 -4.09 -25.69 17.36
CA ALA A 332 -5.37 -26.32 17.11
C ALA A 332 -5.23 -27.45 16.08
N ASP A 333 -6.08 -28.48 16.18
CA ASP A 333 -6.14 -29.62 15.23
C ASP A 333 -4.78 -30.23 14.88
N SER A 334 -3.93 -30.47 15.89
CA SER A 334 -2.56 -30.96 15.73
C SER A 334 -1.67 -30.07 14.83
N CYS A 335 -1.99 -28.80 14.72
CA CYS A 335 -1.21 -27.82 13.97
C CYS A 335 -0.81 -26.63 14.84
N ASN A 336 0.36 -26.07 14.58
CA ASN A 336 0.76 -24.77 15.12
C ASN A 336 0.61 -23.69 14.06
N VAL A 337 0.15 -22.51 14.44
CA VAL A 337 0.14 -21.32 13.60
C VAL A 337 0.92 -20.23 14.30
N PHE A 338 2.10 -19.95 13.79
CA PHE A 338 2.93 -18.83 14.23
C PHE A 338 2.44 -17.55 13.54
N ILE A 339 2.22 -16.48 14.28
CA ILE A 339 1.79 -15.18 13.75
C ILE A 339 2.86 -14.16 14.11
N GLU A 340 3.48 -13.60 13.11
CA GLU A 340 4.60 -12.66 13.23
C GLU A 340 4.26 -11.34 12.51
N SER A 341 4.45 -10.22 13.16
CA SER A 341 4.23 -8.91 12.56
C SER A 341 5.52 -8.27 12.06
N LYS A 342 5.48 -7.66 10.91
CA LYS A 342 6.63 -6.93 10.34
C LYS A 342 6.18 -5.60 9.76
N MET A 343 6.45 -4.53 10.50
CA MET A 343 6.28 -3.19 9.94
C MET A 343 7.21 -3.03 8.73
N SER A 344 6.62 -2.73 7.58
CA SER A 344 7.33 -2.66 6.31
C SER A 344 6.95 -1.38 5.57
N LEU A 345 7.80 -0.36 5.67
CA LEU A 345 7.66 0.90 4.94
C LEU A 345 8.52 0.87 3.68
N PHE A 346 8.08 0.10 2.68
CA PHE A 346 8.79 0.05 1.40
C PHE A 346 8.52 1.30 0.57
N PRO A 347 9.57 1.90 -0.03
CA PRO A 347 9.37 2.89 -1.08
C PRO A 347 8.60 2.28 -2.25
N ASP A 348 7.74 3.06 -2.90
CA ASP A 348 6.93 2.60 -4.04
C ASP A 348 7.77 1.94 -5.13
N ARG A 349 8.99 2.46 -5.39
CA ARG A 349 9.93 1.87 -6.35
C ARG A 349 10.27 0.40 -6.09
N VAL A 350 10.26 -0.05 -4.82
CA VAL A 350 10.52 -1.45 -4.48
C VAL A 350 9.33 -2.33 -4.81
N LEU A 351 8.13 -1.77 -4.72
CA LEU A 351 6.89 -2.48 -5.04
C LEU A 351 6.74 -2.76 -6.54
N ILE A 352 7.31 -1.89 -7.38
CA ILE A 352 7.27 -2.00 -8.84
C ILE A 352 8.57 -2.54 -9.46
N SER A 353 9.65 -2.65 -8.69
CA SER A 353 10.93 -3.15 -9.20
C SER A 353 10.80 -4.61 -9.65
N ASP A 354 11.45 -4.94 -10.75
CA ASP A 354 11.66 -6.30 -11.27
C ASP A 354 13.08 -6.82 -11.01
N ARG A 355 13.91 -6.03 -10.31
CA ARG A 355 15.29 -6.38 -9.98
C ARG A 355 15.33 -7.31 -8.76
N GLY A 356 15.44 -8.60 -9.00
CA GLY A 356 15.44 -9.62 -7.95
C GLY A 356 16.38 -9.33 -6.78
N PRO A 357 17.68 -9.01 -6.98
CA PRO A 357 18.60 -8.72 -5.88
C PRO A 357 18.18 -7.52 -5.02
N GLU A 358 17.70 -6.43 -5.64
CA GLU A 358 17.24 -5.23 -4.92
C GLU A 358 16.02 -5.57 -4.04
N ILE A 359 15.04 -6.26 -4.62
CA ILE A 359 13.82 -6.66 -3.91
C ILE A 359 14.16 -7.60 -2.77
N PHE A 360 15.01 -8.61 -3.02
CA PHE A 360 15.44 -9.56 -2.00
C PHE A 360 16.06 -8.88 -0.79
N MET A 361 16.96 -7.91 -1.02
CA MET A 361 17.56 -7.12 0.07
C MET A 361 16.52 -6.33 0.84
N LYS A 362 15.57 -5.70 0.15
CA LYS A 362 14.51 -4.89 0.78
C LYS A 362 13.47 -5.74 1.53
N MET A 363 13.25 -6.99 1.12
CA MET A 363 12.36 -7.94 1.82
C MET A 363 13.01 -8.58 3.06
N ARG A 364 14.04 -7.96 3.64
CA ARG A 364 14.73 -8.45 4.84
C ARG A 364 13.76 -8.78 5.98
N ARG A 365 12.75 -7.95 6.21
CA ARG A 365 11.77 -8.16 7.30
C ARG A 365 10.95 -9.44 7.12
N ILE A 366 10.58 -9.80 5.89
CA ILE A 366 9.91 -11.09 5.63
C ILE A 366 10.85 -12.25 5.94
N ARG A 367 12.12 -12.17 5.50
CA ARG A 367 13.13 -13.20 5.78
C ARG A 367 13.37 -13.38 7.28
N GLU A 368 13.43 -12.26 8.02
CA GLU A 368 13.52 -12.29 9.50
C GLU A 368 12.32 -13.02 10.11
N GLY A 369 11.08 -12.75 9.61
CA GLY A 369 9.89 -13.46 10.07
C GLY A 369 9.93 -14.96 9.80
N MET A 370 10.41 -15.39 8.61
CA MET A 370 10.60 -16.81 8.30
C MET A 370 11.57 -17.47 9.29
N VAL A 371 12.72 -16.84 9.55
CA VAL A 371 13.71 -17.33 10.53
C VAL A 371 13.12 -17.42 11.92
N GLN A 372 12.33 -16.45 12.33
CA GLN A 372 11.65 -16.48 13.64
C GLN A 372 10.71 -17.67 13.74
N GLY A 373 9.87 -17.93 12.74
CA GLY A 373 8.97 -19.08 12.71
C GLY A 373 9.71 -20.41 12.86
N TRP A 374 10.79 -20.62 12.09
CA TRP A 374 11.59 -21.84 12.21
C TRP A 374 12.23 -22.01 13.60
N ARG A 375 12.77 -20.93 14.18
CA ARG A 375 13.37 -20.96 15.52
C ARG A 375 12.36 -21.28 16.62
N VAL A 376 11.17 -20.68 16.56
CA VAL A 376 10.11 -20.98 17.53
C VAL A 376 9.67 -22.43 17.41
N GLY A 377 9.49 -22.92 16.17
CA GLY A 377 9.20 -24.33 15.92
C GLY A 377 10.26 -25.30 16.47
N GLU A 378 11.55 -24.95 16.40
CA GLU A 378 12.64 -25.71 17.00
C GLU A 378 12.53 -25.73 18.53
N MET A 379 12.36 -24.56 19.15
CA MET A 379 12.27 -24.43 20.61
C MET A 379 11.06 -25.17 21.21
N LEU A 380 9.96 -25.28 20.47
CA LEU A 380 8.83 -26.11 20.90
C LEU A 380 9.19 -27.61 20.92
N ARG A 381 9.99 -28.09 19.97
CA ARG A 381 10.34 -29.50 19.83
C ARG A 381 11.46 -29.94 20.75
N ASP A 382 12.42 -29.05 21.03
CA ASP A 382 13.49 -29.32 21.98
C ASP A 382 13.10 -29.09 23.46
N GLY A 383 11.84 -28.63 23.70
CA GLY A 383 11.29 -28.35 25.02
C GLY A 383 11.77 -27.07 25.67
N THR A 384 12.50 -26.21 24.92
CA THR A 384 12.92 -24.88 25.40
C THR A 384 11.71 -23.96 25.64
N VAL A 385 10.66 -24.15 24.85
CA VAL A 385 9.34 -23.52 25.00
C VAL A 385 8.32 -24.64 25.21
N GLN A 386 7.53 -24.53 26.28
CA GLN A 386 6.51 -25.52 26.61
C GLN A 386 5.13 -24.92 26.39
N VAL A 387 4.38 -25.47 25.44
CA VAL A 387 2.98 -25.17 25.17
C VAL A 387 2.26 -26.50 24.98
N ASP A 388 1.19 -26.70 25.73
CA ASP A 388 0.45 -27.95 25.72
C ASP A 388 0.05 -28.39 24.31
N GLY A 389 0.46 -29.60 23.94
CA GLY A 389 0.18 -30.17 22.62
C GLY A 389 1.09 -29.68 21.48
N ALA A 390 1.61 -28.47 21.56
CA ALA A 390 2.31 -27.81 20.44
C ALA A 390 3.62 -28.50 20.03
N SER A 391 4.34 -29.11 20.95
CA SER A 391 5.56 -29.88 20.66
C SER A 391 5.31 -31.07 19.73
N ASN A 392 4.11 -31.66 19.79
CA ASN A 392 3.69 -32.83 19.04
C ASN A 392 2.88 -32.50 17.79
N ALA A 393 2.75 -31.22 17.44
CA ALA A 393 2.05 -30.82 16.26
C ALA A 393 2.61 -31.52 15.00
N GLU A 394 1.73 -32.01 14.15
CA GLU A 394 2.09 -32.66 12.89
C GLU A 394 2.59 -31.67 11.84
N GLN A 395 2.08 -30.46 11.88
CA GLN A 395 2.33 -29.43 10.89
C GLN A 395 2.38 -28.04 11.52
N ASP A 396 3.30 -27.22 11.03
CA ASP A 396 3.39 -25.81 11.40
C ASP A 396 2.99 -24.92 10.22
N PHE A 397 2.36 -23.79 10.53
CA PHE A 397 2.08 -22.68 9.63
C PHE A 397 2.69 -21.40 10.17
N LEU A 398 3.03 -20.47 9.26
CA LEU A 398 3.51 -19.14 9.62
C LEU A 398 2.75 -18.07 8.84
N LEU A 399 2.17 -17.13 9.56
CA LEU A 399 1.55 -15.92 9.00
C LEU A 399 2.47 -14.73 9.30
N ILE A 400 3.06 -14.14 8.27
CA ILE A 400 3.86 -12.91 8.38
C ILE A 400 2.96 -11.74 7.98
N VAL A 401 2.51 -10.96 8.97
CA VAL A 401 1.63 -9.82 8.77
C VAL A 401 2.47 -8.57 8.52
N THR A 402 2.26 -7.92 7.39
CA THR A 402 2.98 -6.71 6.99
C THR A 402 2.08 -5.48 7.02
N SER A 403 2.63 -4.32 7.36
CA SER A 403 1.87 -3.07 7.41
C SER A 403 1.42 -2.58 6.03
N ARG A 404 1.96 -3.11 4.95
CA ARG A 404 1.67 -2.76 3.57
C ARG A 404 1.66 -3.99 2.68
N GLN A 405 0.80 -4.00 1.65
CA GLN A 405 0.76 -5.07 0.65
C GLN A 405 2.08 -5.13 -0.14
N LEU A 406 2.66 -6.33 -0.23
CA LEU A 406 3.93 -6.57 -0.91
C LEU A 406 3.79 -7.38 -2.21
N ASN A 407 2.58 -7.83 -2.52
CA ASN A 407 2.28 -8.72 -3.65
C ASN A 407 3.14 -10.01 -3.60
N VAL A 408 3.27 -10.57 -2.39
CA VAL A 408 3.93 -11.85 -2.08
C VAL A 408 3.01 -12.59 -1.15
N CYS A 409 2.34 -13.61 -1.62
CA CYS A 409 1.33 -14.32 -0.82
C CYS A 409 1.94 -15.43 0.05
N SER A 410 3.06 -16.04 -0.37
CA SER A 410 3.58 -17.21 0.31
C SER A 410 5.09 -17.39 0.18
N GLY A 411 5.66 -18.27 1.00
CA GLY A 411 7.06 -18.68 0.91
C GLY A 411 7.39 -19.35 -0.43
N GLU A 412 6.44 -20.11 -1.02
CA GLU A 412 6.61 -20.68 -2.36
C GLU A 412 6.68 -19.58 -3.42
N HIS A 413 5.87 -18.54 -3.29
CA HIS A 413 5.93 -17.40 -4.18
C HIS A 413 7.28 -16.68 -4.05
N PHE A 414 7.78 -16.55 -2.81
CA PHE A 414 9.11 -15.98 -2.54
C PHE A 414 10.22 -16.82 -3.20
N LYS A 415 10.15 -18.17 -3.11
CA LYS A 415 11.05 -19.09 -3.78
C LYS A 415 11.02 -18.92 -5.31
N ARG A 416 9.84 -18.82 -5.91
CA ARG A 416 9.67 -18.63 -7.36
C ARG A 416 10.22 -17.28 -7.85
N MET A 417 10.18 -16.24 -7.01
CA MET A 417 10.77 -14.95 -7.36
C MET A 417 12.29 -14.94 -7.32
N PHE A 418 12.89 -15.68 -6.37
CA PHE A 418 14.31 -15.52 -6.06
C PHE A 418 15.17 -16.77 -6.32
N GLY A 419 14.57 -17.88 -6.70
CA GLY A 419 15.27 -19.13 -7.05
C GLY A 419 15.22 -20.20 -5.96
N GLU A 420 15.61 -21.43 -6.34
CA GLU A 420 15.60 -22.63 -5.49
C GLU A 420 16.55 -22.51 -4.29
N ASP A 421 17.63 -21.75 -4.44
CA ASP A 421 18.64 -21.51 -3.41
C ASP A 421 18.24 -20.45 -2.37
N VAL A 422 17.00 -19.92 -2.46
CA VAL A 422 16.54 -18.82 -1.62
C VAL A 422 16.64 -19.12 -0.11
N ILE A 423 16.39 -20.37 0.27
CA ILE A 423 16.47 -20.79 1.69
C ILE A 423 17.88 -20.61 2.23
N ALA A 424 18.90 -21.00 1.47
CA ALA A 424 20.30 -20.81 1.86
C ALA A 424 20.70 -19.33 1.96
N ARG A 425 19.98 -18.46 1.24
CA ARG A 425 20.23 -17.01 1.17
C ARG A 425 19.39 -16.20 2.15
N ILE A 426 18.41 -16.81 2.83
CA ILE A 426 17.47 -16.08 3.69
C ILE A 426 18.18 -15.30 4.79
N ASN A 427 19.31 -15.79 5.27
CA ASN A 427 19.99 -15.14 6.39
C ASN A 427 21.53 -15.15 6.32
N PRO A 428 22.16 -14.45 5.39
CA PRO A 428 23.61 -14.37 5.34
C PRO A 428 24.24 -13.55 6.48
N GLU A 429 23.46 -12.70 7.17
CA GLU A 429 23.98 -11.74 8.17
C GLU A 429 23.77 -12.19 9.62
N SER A 430 22.96 -13.22 9.88
CA SER A 430 22.72 -13.73 11.22
C SER A 430 23.45 -15.05 11.44
N LYS A 431 23.70 -15.36 12.72
CA LYS A 431 24.25 -16.66 13.17
C LYS A 431 23.34 -17.87 12.88
N PHE A 432 22.26 -17.67 12.13
CA PHE A 432 21.34 -18.72 11.72
C PHE A 432 21.84 -19.35 10.42
N VAL A 433 22.28 -20.59 10.51
CA VAL A 433 22.87 -21.36 9.40
C VAL A 433 21.84 -21.82 8.37
N GLY A 434 20.55 -21.51 8.58
CA GLY A 434 19.42 -21.99 7.80
C GLY A 434 18.58 -23.01 8.57
N PRO A 435 17.35 -23.30 8.13
CA PRO A 435 16.51 -24.31 8.77
C PRO A 435 17.08 -25.71 8.55
N THR A 436 16.97 -26.57 9.57
CA THR A 436 17.27 -28.00 9.45
C THR A 436 16.25 -28.70 8.54
N ALA A 437 16.57 -29.91 8.08
CA ALA A 437 15.63 -30.71 7.31
C ALA A 437 14.31 -30.93 8.05
N LEU A 438 14.37 -31.18 9.37
CA LEU A 438 13.17 -31.32 10.21
C LEU A 438 12.34 -30.06 10.29
N GLN A 439 12.96 -28.87 10.39
CA GLN A 439 12.24 -27.60 10.39
C GLN A 439 11.54 -27.35 9.04
N LEU A 440 12.21 -27.68 7.92
CA LEU A 440 11.62 -27.57 6.58
C LEU A 440 10.51 -28.59 6.35
N ASP A 441 10.59 -29.77 6.95
CA ASP A 441 9.52 -30.76 6.87
C ASP A 441 8.27 -30.29 7.60
N ARG A 442 8.43 -29.70 8.78
CA ARG A 442 7.32 -29.21 9.62
C ARG A 442 6.75 -27.87 9.15
N LEU A 443 7.61 -26.94 8.77
CA LEU A 443 7.25 -25.61 8.25
C LEU A 443 7.86 -25.41 6.86
N PRO A 444 7.36 -26.11 5.83
CA PRO A 444 7.80 -25.91 4.46
C PRO A 444 7.34 -24.55 3.94
N LEU A 445 7.99 -24.05 2.89
CA LEU A 445 7.67 -22.74 2.30
C LEU A 445 6.20 -22.59 1.89
N LYS A 446 5.54 -23.67 1.48
CA LYS A 446 4.10 -23.65 1.14
C LYS A 446 3.19 -23.32 2.33
N ASN A 447 3.68 -23.56 3.57
CA ASN A 447 2.96 -23.27 4.82
C ASN A 447 3.28 -21.88 5.38
N ILE A 448 4.13 -21.10 4.73
CA ILE A 448 4.45 -19.73 5.10
C ILE A 448 3.62 -18.79 4.23
N PHE A 449 2.85 -17.91 4.86
CA PHE A 449 2.01 -16.92 4.20
C PHE A 449 2.46 -15.53 4.57
N VAL A 450 2.40 -14.61 3.60
CA VAL A 450 2.66 -13.18 3.82
C VAL A 450 1.36 -12.44 3.53
N LEU A 451 0.82 -11.79 4.55
CA LEU A 451 -0.43 -11.06 4.50
C LEU A 451 -0.18 -9.56 4.72
N SER A 452 -0.88 -8.72 4.02
CA SER A 452 -1.02 -7.33 4.44
C SER A 452 -1.89 -7.26 5.70
N ILE A 453 -1.79 -6.15 6.43
CA ILE A 453 -2.68 -5.91 7.59
C ILE A 453 -4.16 -5.96 7.20
N GLU A 454 -4.50 -5.51 6.00
CA GLU A 454 -5.84 -5.53 5.45
C GLU A 454 -6.36 -6.97 5.27
N GLU A 455 -5.56 -7.84 4.63
CA GLU A 455 -5.87 -9.26 4.47
C GLU A 455 -5.98 -9.97 5.82
N PHE A 456 -5.15 -9.58 6.80
CA PHE A 456 -5.21 -10.13 8.14
C PHE A 456 -6.45 -9.66 8.92
N GLU A 457 -6.88 -8.40 8.74
CA GLU A 457 -8.16 -7.89 9.25
C GLU A 457 -9.35 -8.68 8.69
N HIS A 458 -9.33 -8.99 7.38
CA HIS A 458 -10.36 -9.80 6.73
C HIS A 458 -10.39 -11.22 7.29
N LEU A 459 -9.23 -11.87 7.38
CA LEU A 459 -9.10 -13.21 7.93
C LEU A 459 -9.63 -13.29 9.36
N THR A 460 -9.16 -12.42 10.25
CA THR A 460 -9.56 -12.41 11.66
C THR A 460 -11.04 -12.06 11.86
N SER A 461 -11.57 -11.16 11.01
CA SER A 461 -13.01 -10.84 11.02
C SER A 461 -13.86 -12.02 10.57
N ALA A 462 -13.44 -12.74 9.51
CA ALA A 462 -14.16 -13.91 9.02
C ALA A 462 -14.14 -15.06 10.03
N ILE A 463 -13.05 -15.24 10.77
CA ILE A 463 -12.97 -16.21 11.88
C ILE A 463 -13.92 -15.80 13.01
N ALA A 464 -13.91 -14.52 13.42
CA ALA A 464 -14.79 -14.00 14.47
C ALA A 464 -16.28 -14.17 14.14
N GLU A 465 -16.65 -14.13 12.86
CA GLU A 465 -18.00 -14.33 12.35
C GLU A 465 -18.36 -15.82 12.15
N GLY A 466 -17.41 -16.74 12.40
CA GLY A 466 -17.60 -18.18 12.17
C GLY A 466 -17.75 -18.56 10.69
N SER A 467 -17.36 -17.67 9.78
CA SER A 467 -17.42 -17.92 8.34
C SER A 467 -16.24 -18.74 7.82
N VAL A 468 -15.16 -18.81 8.61
CA VAL A 468 -13.90 -19.48 8.24
C VAL A 468 -13.29 -20.14 9.45
N ASP A 469 -12.85 -21.39 9.27
CA ASP A 469 -12.00 -22.10 10.20
C ASP A 469 -10.53 -21.98 9.79
N LEU A 470 -9.68 -21.51 10.70
CA LEU A 470 -8.28 -21.15 10.40
C LEU A 470 -7.48 -22.33 9.82
N ILE A 471 -7.48 -23.47 10.49
CA ILE A 471 -6.63 -24.61 10.11
C ILE A 471 -7.03 -25.22 8.76
N PRO A 472 -8.33 -25.53 8.50
CA PRO A 472 -8.78 -25.99 7.20
C PRO A 472 -8.44 -25.01 6.07
N LEU A 473 -8.61 -23.69 6.31
CA LEU A 473 -8.24 -22.67 5.33
C LEU A 473 -6.74 -22.71 4.99
N LEU A 474 -5.87 -22.77 6.02
CA LEU A 474 -4.42 -22.77 5.80
C LEU A 474 -3.95 -24.04 5.10
N LYS A 475 -4.52 -25.20 5.42
CA LYS A 475 -4.25 -26.48 4.72
C LYS A 475 -4.63 -26.37 3.24
N ALA A 476 -5.81 -25.85 2.93
CA ALA A 476 -6.26 -25.65 1.54
C ALA A 476 -5.37 -24.62 0.80
N ALA A 477 -5.02 -23.52 1.48
CA ALA A 477 -4.13 -22.49 0.95
C ALA A 477 -2.72 -23.03 0.62
N ALA A 478 -2.16 -23.88 1.49
CA ALA A 478 -0.86 -24.50 1.29
C ALA A 478 -0.84 -25.42 0.06
N LEU A 479 -1.90 -26.22 -0.13
CA LEU A 479 -2.07 -27.05 -1.32
C LEU A 479 -2.15 -26.20 -2.59
N LYS A 480 -2.95 -25.13 -2.56
CA LYS A 480 -3.10 -24.22 -3.69
C LYS A 480 -1.80 -23.51 -4.06
N ASN A 481 -1.03 -23.08 -3.06
CA ASN A 481 0.24 -22.37 -3.28
C ASN A 481 1.39 -23.29 -3.72
N ALA A 482 1.32 -24.58 -3.45
CA ALA A 482 2.30 -25.56 -3.93
C ALA A 482 2.32 -25.66 -5.46
N ASP A 483 1.17 -25.49 -6.11
CA ASP A 483 1.04 -25.51 -7.56
C ASP A 483 1.18 -24.10 -8.16
N PRO A 484 2.14 -23.87 -9.10
CA PRO A 484 2.33 -22.60 -9.77
C PRO A 484 1.07 -22.07 -10.49
N VAL A 485 0.25 -22.97 -11.03
CA VAL A 485 -0.95 -22.61 -11.81
C VAL A 485 -2.08 -22.08 -10.92
N THR A 486 -2.22 -22.64 -9.74
CA THR A 486 -3.29 -22.29 -8.79
C THR A 486 -2.86 -21.31 -7.71
N SER A 487 -1.55 -20.99 -7.64
CA SER A 487 -1.02 -20.09 -6.61
C SER A 487 -1.62 -18.69 -6.69
N SER A 488 -1.85 -18.12 -5.53
CA SER A 488 -2.43 -16.78 -5.40
C SER A 488 -1.35 -15.72 -5.17
N MET A 489 -1.56 -14.51 -5.70
CA MET A 489 -0.71 -13.34 -5.45
C MET A 489 -1.07 -12.63 -4.14
N HIS A 490 -2.32 -12.78 -3.70
CA HIS A 490 -2.88 -12.17 -2.50
C HIS A 490 -3.61 -13.21 -1.68
N PHE A 491 -3.56 -13.07 -0.36
CA PHE A 491 -4.27 -13.99 0.53
C PHE A 491 -5.79 -13.85 0.41
N ASP A 492 -6.27 -12.64 0.13
CA ASP A 492 -7.70 -12.39 -0.13
C ASP A 492 -8.26 -13.20 -1.31
N GLN A 493 -7.42 -13.56 -2.31
CA GLN A 493 -7.86 -14.46 -3.40
C GLN A 493 -8.16 -15.87 -2.89
N ILE A 494 -7.50 -16.30 -1.81
CA ILE A 494 -7.76 -17.58 -1.15
C ILE A 494 -9.01 -17.43 -0.30
N LEU A 495 -9.06 -16.39 0.52
CA LEU A 495 -10.15 -16.13 1.45
C LEU A 495 -11.49 -15.91 0.71
N SER A 496 -11.50 -15.24 -0.45
CA SER A 496 -12.69 -14.99 -1.28
C SER A 496 -13.39 -16.27 -1.79
N THR A 497 -12.72 -17.42 -1.74
CA THR A 497 -13.36 -18.70 -2.07
C THR A 497 -14.30 -19.21 -0.98
N GLN A 498 -14.19 -18.67 0.24
CA GLN A 498 -14.97 -19.07 1.41
C GLN A 498 -15.85 -17.94 1.94
N VAL A 499 -15.50 -16.69 1.68
CA VAL A 499 -16.21 -15.51 2.21
C VAL A 499 -16.83 -14.71 1.06
N ASN A 500 -18.15 -14.54 1.12
CA ASN A 500 -18.91 -13.80 0.11
C ASN A 500 -18.91 -12.27 0.34
N ARG A 501 -18.55 -11.83 1.53
CA ARG A 501 -18.58 -10.41 1.92
C ARG A 501 -17.44 -10.09 2.86
N TRP A 502 -16.68 -9.04 2.52
CA TRP A 502 -15.63 -8.50 3.37
C TRP A 502 -16.21 -7.72 4.55
N THR A 503 -15.69 -8.01 5.73
CA THR A 503 -16.03 -7.28 6.94
C THR A 503 -14.81 -6.54 7.44
N HIS A 504 -14.94 -5.23 7.62
CA HIS A 504 -13.86 -4.42 8.20
C HIS A 504 -13.60 -4.79 9.66
N SER A 505 -12.37 -4.58 10.10
CA SER A 505 -11.97 -4.78 11.49
C SER A 505 -12.83 -3.96 12.46
N ARG A 506 -12.89 -4.39 13.72
CA ARG A 506 -13.62 -3.67 14.78
C ARG A 506 -13.14 -2.22 14.92
N LEU A 507 -11.83 -1.97 14.78
CA LEU A 507 -11.25 -0.63 14.80
C LEU A 507 -11.88 0.27 13.74
N ILE A 508 -11.84 -0.16 12.48
CA ILE A 508 -12.34 0.63 11.35
C ILE A 508 -13.85 0.85 11.48
N ARG A 509 -14.62 -0.20 11.81
CA ARG A 509 -16.07 -0.09 12.03
C ARG A 509 -16.43 0.89 13.14
N ALA A 510 -15.78 0.78 14.30
CA ALA A 510 -16.03 1.67 15.43
C ALA A 510 -15.67 3.12 15.12
N THR A 511 -14.52 3.34 14.48
CA THR A 511 -14.07 4.67 14.05
C THR A 511 -15.06 5.30 13.07
N ARG A 512 -15.46 4.57 12.04
CA ARG A 512 -16.45 5.01 11.07
C ARG A 512 -17.78 5.40 11.74
N LEU A 513 -18.35 4.52 12.57
CA LEU A 513 -19.61 4.77 13.26
C LEU A 513 -19.56 5.96 14.20
N ARG A 514 -18.43 6.19 14.86
CA ARG A 514 -18.21 7.37 15.71
C ARG A 514 -18.30 8.65 14.89
N ILE A 515 -17.60 8.71 13.75
CA ILE A 515 -17.58 9.90 12.89
C ILE A 515 -18.94 10.13 12.24
N GLU A 516 -19.59 9.08 11.75
CA GLU A 516 -20.93 9.19 11.17
C GLU A 516 -21.93 9.76 12.19
N ARG A 517 -21.87 9.34 13.43
CA ARG A 517 -22.70 9.88 14.53
C ARG A 517 -22.40 11.34 14.80
N GLN A 518 -21.12 11.71 14.87
CA GLN A 518 -20.69 13.09 15.10
C GLN A 518 -21.21 14.02 13.98
N LEU A 519 -21.04 13.63 12.71
CA LEU A 519 -21.49 14.40 11.57
C LEU A 519 -23.02 14.50 11.49
N ARG A 520 -23.74 13.40 11.76
CA ARG A 520 -25.22 13.42 11.80
C ARG A 520 -25.76 14.27 12.94
N GLY A 521 -25.17 14.16 14.13
CA GLY A 521 -25.53 15.00 15.28
C GLY A 521 -25.39 16.48 14.96
N TRP A 522 -24.29 16.85 14.33
CA TRP A 522 -24.04 18.22 13.91
C TRP A 522 -25.03 18.70 12.83
N LEU A 523 -25.27 17.89 11.77
CA LEU A 523 -26.22 18.25 10.70
C LEU A 523 -27.65 18.41 11.21
N ASN A 524 -28.03 17.68 12.27
CA ASN A 524 -29.38 17.73 12.88
C ASN A 524 -29.49 18.78 13.99
N GLY A 525 -28.45 19.59 14.25
CA GLY A 525 -28.44 20.60 15.32
C GLY A 525 -28.46 20.03 16.75
N THR A 526 -28.19 18.73 16.90
CA THR A 526 -27.97 18.11 18.21
C THR A 526 -26.49 18.20 18.52
N GLU A 527 -26.09 19.03 19.49
CA GLU A 527 -24.70 19.11 19.94
C GLU A 527 -24.15 17.71 20.25
N PRO A 528 -22.95 17.36 19.78
CA PRO A 528 -22.30 16.14 20.24
C PRO A 528 -22.08 16.28 21.77
N SER A 529 -22.76 15.45 22.55
CA SER A 529 -22.52 15.39 23.98
C SER A 529 -21.02 15.16 24.19
N SER A 530 -20.35 16.14 24.76
CA SER A 530 -18.97 16.06 25.22
C SER A 530 -18.89 14.94 26.27
N ARG A 531 -18.50 13.74 25.88
CA ARG A 531 -18.03 12.66 26.75
C ARG A 531 -16.87 11.91 26.10
#